data_c8146d299880b0dc1b48b06e3152d87a
#
_entry.id   c8146d299880b0dc1b48b06e3152d87a
#
_cell.length_a   1.000
_cell.length_b   1.000
_cell.length_c   1.000
_cell.angle_alpha   90.00
_cell.angle_beta   90.00
_cell.angle_gamma   90.00
#
_symmetry.space_group_name_H-M   'P 1'
#
loop_
_entity.id
_entity.type
_entity.pdbx_description
1 polymer ?
#
loop_
_entity_poly.entity_id
_entity_poly.type
_entity_poly.pdbx_seq_one_letter_code
_entity_poly.pdbx_strand_id
1 'polypeptide(L)'
;ENDFMGFSYGFRPGRSQHNALDALATGLVRTNVNWVLDADISQFFDKVSHEWLIRFIEHRIGDQRVIRLIRKWLTAGTSEEGEWRASEEGEWRASEEGTPQGAVISPLLANIYLHYVFDLWAHQWRRRHATGNVVMVRYADDIVIGFDKRIDAQCFRIAMQRRLKEFGLTVHPKKTRLTEFGRFAAENRASRGKGKPETFNFLGFTHISGKDRSGRFMLIRKTRRDRMTATLKAIKDGLRKRW
;
A
#
# COMPACT_ATOMS: atom_id res chain seq x y z
N GLU A 1 12.82 -13.69 2.33
CA GLU A 1 12.75 -12.89 1.08
C GLU A 1 12.11 -13.68 -0.06
N ASN A 2 12.48 -14.93 -0.24
CA ASN A 2 11.99 -15.78 -1.32
C ASN A 2 10.48 -16.10 -1.23
N ASP A 3 9.88 -15.96 -0.07
CA ASP A 3 8.47 -16.22 0.15
C ASP A 3 7.56 -15.08 -0.31
N PHE A 4 8.08 -13.84 -0.32
CA PHE A 4 7.25 -12.68 -0.68
C PHE A 4 6.83 -12.69 -2.14
N MET A 5 5.58 -12.30 -2.39
CA MET A 5 5.01 -12.26 -3.73
C MET A 5 5.74 -11.25 -4.64
N GLY A 6 5.78 -11.56 -5.94
CA GLY A 6 6.46 -10.74 -6.95
C GLY A 6 5.94 -9.31 -7.05
N PHE A 7 4.68 -9.06 -6.68
CA PHE A 7 4.04 -7.76 -6.71
C PHE A 7 4.21 -6.93 -5.42
N SER A 8 4.91 -7.44 -4.41
CA SER A 8 5.28 -6.74 -3.18
C SER A 8 6.66 -6.11 -3.32
N TYR A 9 6.79 -4.80 -3.10
CA TYR A 9 8.03 -4.04 -3.37
C TYR A 9 8.60 -3.33 -2.14
N GLY A 10 7.77 -2.81 -1.24
CA GLY A 10 8.22 -1.98 -0.13
C GLY A 10 9.16 -2.70 0.84
N PHE A 11 10.21 -2.00 1.26
CA PHE A 11 11.17 -2.46 2.27
C PHE A 11 11.81 -3.84 1.98
N ARG A 12 12.04 -4.15 0.71
CA ARG A 12 12.66 -5.40 0.28
C ARG A 12 14.01 -5.15 -0.38
N PRO A 13 15.04 -5.99 -0.09
CA PRO A 13 16.33 -5.90 -0.75
C PRO A 13 16.20 -5.98 -2.28
N GLY A 14 16.92 -5.13 -3.00
CA GLY A 14 16.92 -5.09 -4.46
C GLY A 14 15.62 -4.58 -5.10
N ARG A 15 14.64 -4.11 -4.30
CA ARG A 15 13.37 -3.54 -4.79
C ARG A 15 13.20 -2.11 -4.33
N SER A 16 12.91 -1.24 -5.27
CA SER A 16 12.76 0.20 -5.04
C SER A 16 11.34 0.68 -5.32
N GLN A 17 11.06 1.90 -4.91
CA GLN A 17 9.85 2.64 -5.27
C GLN A 17 9.70 2.75 -6.80
N HIS A 18 10.80 2.96 -7.52
CA HIS A 18 10.79 3.04 -8.99
C HIS A 18 10.41 1.69 -9.62
N ASN A 19 10.90 0.57 -9.08
CA ASN A 19 10.50 -0.74 -9.57
C ASN A 19 8.99 -0.97 -9.42
N ALA A 20 8.39 -0.55 -8.31
CA ALA A 20 6.94 -0.62 -8.11
C ALA A 20 6.17 0.24 -9.12
N LEU A 21 6.63 1.48 -9.35
CA LEU A 21 6.05 2.40 -10.32
C LEU A 21 6.14 1.88 -11.75
N ASP A 22 7.26 1.26 -12.13
CA ASP A 22 7.47 0.71 -13.47
C ASP A 22 6.69 -0.58 -13.69
N ALA A 23 6.57 -1.43 -12.67
CA ALA A 23 5.71 -2.61 -12.71
C ALA A 23 4.24 -2.22 -12.88
N LEU A 24 3.77 -1.20 -12.14
CA LEU A 24 2.43 -0.67 -12.29
C LEU A 24 2.20 -0.11 -13.69
N ALA A 25 3.11 0.72 -14.20
CA ALA A 25 3.01 1.31 -15.52
C ALA A 25 2.97 0.22 -16.60
N THR A 26 3.87 -0.75 -16.52
CA THR A 26 3.92 -1.88 -17.46
C THR A 26 2.61 -2.68 -17.43
N GLY A 27 2.11 -2.97 -16.24
CA GLY A 27 0.84 -3.68 -16.08
C GLY A 27 -0.34 -2.91 -16.69
N LEU A 28 -0.49 -1.63 -16.35
CA LEU A 28 -1.59 -0.79 -16.85
C LEU A 28 -1.56 -0.59 -18.38
N VAL A 29 -0.36 -0.52 -18.98
CA VAL A 29 -0.21 -0.31 -20.42
C VAL A 29 -0.37 -1.62 -21.23
N ARG A 30 0.19 -2.72 -20.74
CA ARG A 30 0.23 -4.00 -21.45
C ARG A 30 -1.05 -4.83 -21.31
N THR A 31 -1.84 -4.59 -20.25
CA THR A 31 -3.11 -5.29 -20.04
C THR A 31 -4.31 -4.36 -20.27
N ASN A 32 -5.49 -4.93 -20.44
CA ASN A 32 -6.71 -4.16 -20.65
C ASN A 32 -7.30 -3.66 -19.31
N VAL A 33 -6.51 -2.92 -18.54
CA VAL A 33 -7.02 -2.33 -17.30
C VAL A 33 -7.98 -1.19 -17.61
N ASN A 34 -9.18 -1.26 -17.01
CA ASN A 34 -10.22 -0.24 -17.13
C ASN A 34 -10.63 0.35 -15.78
N TRP A 35 -10.27 -0.32 -14.68
CA TRP A 35 -10.59 0.09 -13.32
C TRP A 35 -9.35 -0.03 -12.43
N VAL A 36 -9.09 0.97 -11.63
CA VAL A 36 -8.01 0.97 -10.64
C VAL A 36 -8.61 1.13 -9.25
N LEU A 37 -8.32 0.19 -8.38
CA LEU A 37 -8.56 0.27 -6.96
C LEU A 37 -7.27 0.76 -6.29
N ASP A 38 -7.32 1.99 -5.77
CA ASP A 38 -6.32 2.57 -4.90
C ASP A 38 -6.78 2.33 -3.46
N ALA A 39 -6.03 1.59 -2.66
CA ALA A 39 -6.43 1.16 -1.34
C ALA A 39 -5.37 1.54 -0.30
N ASP A 40 -5.81 2.23 0.74
CA ASP A 40 -5.03 2.67 1.89
C ASP A 40 -5.56 1.96 3.15
N ILE A 41 -4.66 1.37 3.94
CA ILE A 41 -5.00 0.72 5.20
C ILE A 41 -4.91 1.77 6.32
N SER A 42 -5.99 1.94 7.07
CA SER A 42 -6.04 2.93 8.15
C SER A 42 -5.10 2.54 9.29
N GLN A 43 -4.20 3.45 9.68
CA GLN A 43 -3.32 3.28 10.85
C GLN A 43 -2.65 1.89 10.88
N PHE A 44 -2.13 1.45 9.73
CA PHE A 44 -1.64 0.07 9.57
C PHE A 44 -0.62 -0.31 10.65
N PHE A 45 0.41 0.50 10.85
CA PHE A 45 1.47 0.20 11.82
C PHE A 45 0.97 0.15 13.27
N ASP A 46 -0.09 0.91 13.59
CA ASP A 46 -0.68 0.97 14.93
C ASP A 46 -1.67 -0.18 15.19
N LYS A 47 -2.11 -0.87 14.11
CA LYS A 47 -3.16 -1.91 14.15
C LYS A 47 -2.66 -3.32 13.84
N VAL A 48 -1.36 -3.52 13.75
CA VAL A 48 -0.78 -4.86 13.58
C VAL A 48 -1.00 -5.66 14.86
N SER A 49 -1.81 -6.72 14.81
CA SER A 49 -2.02 -7.63 15.93
C SER A 49 -0.75 -8.42 16.23
N HIS A 50 -0.23 -8.30 17.47
CA HIS A 50 0.95 -9.05 17.91
C HIS A 50 0.69 -10.56 17.88
N GLU A 51 -0.50 -11.00 18.29
CA GLU A 51 -0.88 -12.41 18.28
C GLU A 51 -0.78 -13.02 16.88
N TRP A 52 -1.42 -12.41 15.88
CA TRP A 52 -1.36 -12.88 14.49
C TRP A 52 0.04 -12.81 13.92
N LEU A 53 0.77 -11.71 14.18
CA LEU A 53 2.13 -11.55 13.69
C LEU A 53 3.05 -12.67 14.20
N ILE A 54 2.96 -12.97 15.49
CA ILE A 54 3.77 -14.06 16.09
C ILE A 54 3.39 -15.41 15.50
N ARG A 55 2.10 -15.72 15.32
CA ARG A 55 1.66 -16.95 14.64
C ARG A 55 2.22 -17.07 13.23
N PHE A 56 2.27 -15.98 12.47
CA PHE A 56 2.85 -15.96 11.12
C PHE A 56 4.36 -16.21 11.15
N ILE A 57 5.05 -15.65 12.12
CA ILE A 57 6.50 -15.85 12.29
C ILE A 57 6.80 -17.30 12.71
N GLU A 58 6.05 -17.85 13.67
CA GLU A 58 6.18 -19.24 14.14
C GLU A 58 5.96 -20.26 13.03
N HIS A 59 5.19 -19.93 12.02
CA HIS A 59 5.01 -20.79 10.85
C HIS A 59 6.33 -21.01 10.06
N ARG A 60 7.30 -20.10 10.17
CA ARG A 60 8.58 -20.14 9.44
C ARG A 60 9.80 -20.27 10.33
N ILE A 61 9.74 -19.80 11.54
CA ILE A 61 10.85 -19.75 12.47
C ILE A 61 10.52 -20.63 13.68
N GLY A 62 11.25 -21.75 13.81
CA GLY A 62 11.13 -22.67 14.95
C GLY A 62 11.96 -22.28 16.17
N ASP A 63 12.91 -21.35 16.04
CA ASP A 63 13.78 -20.94 17.17
C ASP A 63 13.03 -20.03 18.13
N GLN A 64 12.69 -20.56 19.30
CA GLN A 64 11.97 -19.85 20.35
C GLN A 64 12.72 -18.64 20.94
N ARG A 65 14.05 -18.61 20.80
CA ARG A 65 14.86 -17.46 21.27
C ARG A 65 14.60 -16.25 20.36
N VAL A 66 14.53 -16.46 19.04
CA VAL A 66 14.20 -15.41 18.07
C VAL A 66 12.78 -14.91 18.27
N ILE A 67 11.82 -15.81 18.43
CA ILE A 67 10.41 -15.45 18.67
C ILE A 67 10.26 -14.65 19.97
N ARG A 68 10.94 -15.06 21.05
CA ARG A 68 10.94 -14.34 22.32
C ARG A 68 11.53 -12.93 22.18
N LEU A 69 12.60 -12.79 21.40
CA LEU A 69 13.20 -11.49 21.12
C LEU A 69 12.24 -10.57 20.37
N ILE A 70 11.56 -11.08 19.33
CA ILE A 70 10.57 -10.31 18.57
C ILE A 70 9.40 -9.89 19.48
N ARG A 71 8.90 -10.78 20.34
CA ARG A 71 7.87 -10.44 21.33
C ARG A 71 8.32 -9.26 22.23
N LYS A 72 9.55 -9.31 22.72
CA LYS A 72 10.11 -8.20 23.52
C LYS A 72 10.18 -6.90 22.74
N TRP A 73 10.57 -6.91 21.47
CA TRP A 73 10.59 -5.70 20.63
C TRP A 73 9.20 -5.12 20.41
N LEU A 74 8.20 -5.96 20.19
CA LEU A 74 6.82 -5.53 19.99
C LEU A 74 6.23 -4.89 21.26
N THR A 75 6.59 -5.41 22.44
CA THR A 75 6.08 -4.91 23.73
C THR A 75 6.91 -3.78 24.33
N ALA A 76 8.12 -3.52 23.82
CA ALA A 76 9.02 -2.52 24.40
C ALA A 76 8.54 -1.06 24.26
N GLY A 77 7.49 -0.81 23.46
CA GLY A 77 6.97 0.52 23.21
C GLY A 77 7.92 1.41 22.40
N THR A 78 7.48 2.61 22.05
CA THR A 78 8.30 3.66 21.47
C THR A 78 8.47 4.80 22.45
N SER A 79 9.71 5.26 22.64
CA SER A 79 9.97 6.57 23.22
C SER A 79 9.77 7.62 22.12
N GLU A 80 8.71 8.40 22.16
CA GLU A 80 8.60 9.62 21.39
C GLU A 80 9.34 10.72 22.14
N GLU A 81 10.35 11.33 21.49
CA GLU A 81 11.15 12.48 22.01
C GLU A 81 11.93 12.24 23.31
N GLY A 82 12.35 11.00 23.59
CA GLY A 82 13.16 10.70 24.76
C GLY A 82 12.39 10.64 26.09
N GLU A 83 11.11 10.87 26.09
CA GLU A 83 10.22 10.61 27.21
C GLU A 83 9.58 9.24 27.08
N TRP A 84 9.82 8.38 28.08
CA TRP A 84 9.06 7.15 28.23
C TRP A 84 7.64 7.55 28.56
N ARG A 85 6.67 7.27 27.65
CA ARG A 85 5.26 7.37 28.03
C ARG A 85 4.95 6.24 29.04
N ALA A 86 5.33 6.45 30.30
CA ALA A 86 4.63 5.86 31.40
C ALA A 86 3.24 6.53 31.43
N SER A 87 2.17 5.74 31.55
CA SER A 87 0.87 6.29 31.90
C SER A 87 1.05 7.16 33.16
N GLU A 88 0.27 8.22 33.33
CA GLU A 88 0.34 9.12 34.49
C GLU A 88 0.26 8.38 35.84
N GLU A 89 -0.05 7.12 35.85
CA GLU A 89 -0.13 6.23 37.01
C GLU A 89 1.07 5.27 37.18
N GLY A 90 2.13 5.38 36.34
CA GLY A 90 3.36 4.58 36.52
C GLY A 90 3.23 3.09 36.18
N GLU A 91 2.09 2.61 35.69
CA GLU A 91 1.92 1.23 35.25
C GLU A 91 2.33 1.06 33.79
N TRP A 92 3.35 0.22 33.58
CA TRP A 92 3.77 -0.19 32.25
C TRP A 92 2.72 -1.15 31.65
N ARG A 93 1.92 -0.69 30.70
CA ARG A 93 1.00 -1.55 29.95
C ARG A 93 1.66 -1.98 28.63
N ALA A 94 1.91 -3.27 28.51
CA ALA A 94 2.37 -3.85 27.26
C ALA A 94 1.32 -3.59 26.15
N SER A 95 1.74 -3.04 25.02
CA SER A 95 0.86 -2.90 23.86
C SER A 95 0.56 -4.29 23.29
N GLU A 96 -0.70 -4.58 23.00
CA GLU A 96 -1.13 -5.82 22.32
C GLU A 96 -1.21 -5.65 20.80
N GLU A 97 -1.17 -4.42 20.32
CA GLU A 97 -1.25 -4.05 18.91
C GLU A 97 -0.14 -3.04 18.55
N GLY A 98 0.16 -3.00 17.26
CA GLY A 98 1.08 -2.03 16.66
C GLY A 98 2.53 -2.48 16.61
N THR A 99 3.27 -1.81 15.72
CA THR A 99 4.72 -1.95 15.62
C THR A 99 5.35 -0.58 15.87
N PRO A 100 6.46 -0.51 16.65
CA PRO A 100 7.10 0.75 16.95
C PRO A 100 7.44 1.55 15.69
N GLN A 101 6.86 2.74 15.51
CA GLN A 101 7.19 3.60 14.37
C GLN A 101 8.64 4.07 14.49
N GLY A 102 9.42 3.93 13.41
CA GLY A 102 10.85 4.27 13.42
C GLY A 102 11.80 3.14 13.82
N ALA A 103 11.33 2.02 14.36
CA ALA A 103 12.20 0.88 14.62
C ALA A 103 12.61 0.18 13.29
N VAL A 104 13.89 -0.19 13.21
CA VAL A 104 14.49 -0.80 11.99
C VAL A 104 13.78 -2.08 11.57
N ILE A 105 13.23 -2.84 12.50
CA ILE A 105 12.56 -4.12 12.23
C ILE A 105 11.09 -3.97 11.80
N SER A 106 10.43 -2.85 12.14
CA SER A 106 8.99 -2.65 11.89
C SER A 106 8.58 -2.81 10.43
N PRO A 107 9.35 -2.31 9.44
CA PRO A 107 9.03 -2.53 8.03
C PRO A 107 9.04 -3.99 7.60
N LEU A 108 9.96 -4.79 8.17
CA LEU A 108 10.01 -6.24 7.90
C LEU A 108 8.81 -6.95 8.52
N LEU A 109 8.49 -6.66 9.79
CA LEU A 109 7.35 -7.25 10.49
C LEU A 109 6.02 -6.88 9.79
N ALA A 110 5.90 -5.64 9.36
CA ALA A 110 4.78 -5.15 8.56
C ALA A 110 4.63 -5.92 7.23
N ASN A 111 5.73 -6.17 6.53
CA ASN A 111 5.72 -6.97 5.31
C ASN A 111 5.35 -8.43 5.57
N ILE A 112 5.83 -9.04 6.65
CA ILE A 112 5.45 -10.40 7.05
C ILE A 112 3.95 -10.45 7.31
N TYR A 113 3.41 -9.49 8.05
CA TYR A 113 1.99 -9.43 8.33
C TYR A 113 1.14 -9.35 7.06
N LEU A 114 1.43 -8.38 6.18
CA LEU A 114 0.69 -8.21 4.93
C LEU A 114 0.89 -9.36 3.95
N HIS A 115 2.01 -10.06 3.99
CA HIS A 115 2.20 -11.26 3.18
C HIS A 115 1.13 -12.31 3.47
N TYR A 116 0.87 -12.63 4.75
CA TYR A 116 -0.12 -13.62 5.14
C TYR A 116 -1.56 -13.09 5.08
N VAL A 117 -1.77 -11.85 5.49
CA VAL A 117 -3.10 -11.26 5.53
C VAL A 117 -3.61 -10.92 4.14
N PHE A 118 -2.77 -10.31 3.30
CA PHE A 118 -3.17 -9.75 2.02
C PHE A 118 -2.56 -10.48 0.82
N ASP A 119 -1.23 -10.60 0.72
CA ASP A 119 -0.57 -11.02 -0.53
C ASP A 119 -0.97 -12.42 -0.99
N LEU A 120 -0.90 -13.42 -0.09
CA LEU A 120 -1.28 -14.80 -0.40
C LEU A 120 -2.76 -14.91 -0.75
N TRP A 121 -3.61 -14.23 0.02
CA TRP A 121 -5.04 -14.19 -0.21
C TRP A 121 -5.37 -13.51 -1.55
N ALA A 122 -4.80 -12.35 -1.85
CA ALA A 122 -5.05 -11.62 -3.09
C ALA A 122 -4.58 -12.41 -4.32
N HIS A 123 -3.44 -13.11 -4.21
CA HIS A 123 -2.96 -14.02 -5.25
C HIS A 123 -3.94 -15.16 -5.51
N GLN A 124 -4.48 -15.80 -4.45
CA GLN A 124 -5.48 -16.85 -4.60
C GLN A 124 -6.79 -16.31 -5.17
N TRP A 125 -7.26 -15.15 -4.67
CA TRP A 125 -8.47 -14.52 -5.15
C TRP A 125 -8.39 -14.24 -6.67
N ARG A 126 -7.28 -13.66 -7.12
CA ARG A 126 -7.03 -13.43 -8.53
C ARG A 126 -7.16 -14.69 -9.37
N ARG A 127 -6.65 -15.81 -8.89
CA ARG A 127 -6.69 -17.10 -9.62
C ARG A 127 -8.05 -17.78 -9.62
N ARG A 128 -8.85 -17.59 -8.58
CA ARG A 128 -10.10 -18.33 -8.38
C ARG A 128 -11.35 -17.54 -8.77
N HIS A 129 -11.32 -16.24 -8.64
CA HIS A 129 -12.52 -15.39 -8.75
C HIS A 129 -12.45 -14.34 -9.85
N ALA A 130 -11.26 -13.91 -10.26
CA ALA A 130 -11.15 -12.93 -11.34
C ALA A 130 -11.58 -13.54 -12.67
N THR A 131 -12.43 -12.82 -13.39
CA THR A 131 -12.93 -13.21 -14.72
C THR A 131 -12.20 -12.46 -15.85
N GLY A 132 -11.42 -11.44 -15.49
CA GLY A 132 -10.57 -10.66 -16.39
C GLY A 132 -9.14 -10.55 -15.84
N ASN A 133 -8.32 -9.73 -16.50
CA ASN A 133 -6.96 -9.46 -16.09
C ASN A 133 -6.93 -8.65 -14.79
N VAL A 134 -6.02 -9.01 -13.90
CA VAL A 134 -5.78 -8.29 -12.64
C VAL A 134 -4.29 -8.04 -12.46
N VAL A 135 -3.91 -6.78 -12.35
CA VAL A 135 -2.56 -6.28 -12.07
C VAL A 135 -2.50 -5.85 -10.61
N MET A 136 -1.50 -6.30 -9.86
CA MET A 136 -1.35 -5.94 -8.45
C MET A 136 0.04 -5.36 -8.21
N VAL A 137 0.11 -4.28 -7.46
CA VAL A 137 1.35 -3.69 -6.95
C VAL A 137 1.12 -3.22 -5.52
N ARG A 138 1.98 -3.66 -4.60
CA ARG A 138 1.99 -3.23 -3.21
C ARG A 138 3.36 -2.67 -2.83
N TYR A 139 3.36 -1.54 -2.18
CA TYR A 139 4.54 -0.94 -1.57
C TYR A 139 4.23 -0.64 -0.11
N ALA A 140 4.71 -1.47 0.81
CA ALA A 140 4.28 -1.45 2.22
C ALA A 140 2.74 -1.58 2.33
N ASP A 141 2.08 -0.60 2.92
CA ASP A 141 0.63 -0.48 3.09
C ASP A 141 -0.08 0.19 1.91
N ASP A 142 0.67 0.83 1.00
CA ASP A 142 0.13 1.39 -0.25
C ASP A 142 -0.16 0.26 -1.27
N ILE A 143 -1.42 0.09 -1.65
CA ILE A 143 -1.88 -0.99 -2.52
C ILE A 143 -2.60 -0.40 -3.73
N VAL A 144 -2.15 -0.76 -4.93
CA VAL A 144 -2.84 -0.42 -6.18
C VAL A 144 -3.14 -1.68 -6.98
N ILE A 145 -4.39 -1.84 -7.40
CA ILE A 145 -4.84 -2.99 -8.16
C ILE A 145 -5.60 -2.53 -9.40
N GLY A 146 -5.13 -2.95 -10.56
CA GLY A 146 -5.79 -2.72 -11.84
C GLY A 146 -6.65 -3.90 -12.25
N PHE A 147 -7.86 -3.65 -12.75
CA PHE A 147 -8.82 -4.64 -13.20
C PHE A 147 -9.30 -4.34 -14.62
N ASP A 148 -9.48 -5.39 -15.38
CA ASP A 148 -10.15 -5.32 -16.68
C ASP A 148 -11.65 -5.04 -16.50
N LYS A 149 -12.31 -5.77 -15.60
CA LYS A 149 -13.76 -5.71 -15.38
C LYS A 149 -14.13 -5.00 -14.08
N ARG A 150 -15.17 -4.14 -14.17
CA ARG A 150 -15.70 -3.43 -13.00
C ARG A 150 -16.22 -4.36 -11.92
N ILE A 151 -16.88 -5.44 -12.31
CA ILE A 151 -17.45 -6.40 -11.37
C ILE A 151 -16.37 -7.06 -10.54
N ASP A 152 -15.24 -7.46 -11.15
CA ASP A 152 -14.10 -8.03 -10.45
C ASP A 152 -13.53 -7.04 -9.43
N ALA A 153 -13.40 -5.76 -9.80
CA ALA A 153 -12.92 -4.71 -8.89
C ALA A 153 -13.86 -4.50 -7.69
N GLN A 154 -15.17 -4.53 -7.91
CA GLN A 154 -16.16 -4.39 -6.84
C GLN A 154 -16.17 -5.60 -5.91
N CYS A 155 -16.18 -6.81 -6.45
CA CYS A 155 -16.11 -8.06 -5.68
C CYS A 155 -14.81 -8.14 -4.88
N PHE A 156 -13.68 -7.80 -5.50
CA PHE A 156 -12.39 -7.77 -4.81
C PHE A 156 -12.40 -6.79 -3.65
N ARG A 157 -12.89 -5.56 -3.85
CA ARG A 157 -12.96 -4.54 -2.80
C ARG A 157 -13.73 -5.03 -1.59
N ILE A 158 -14.91 -5.62 -1.79
CA ILE A 158 -15.75 -6.15 -0.71
C ILE A 158 -15.03 -7.31 0.01
N ALA A 159 -14.48 -8.25 -0.75
CA ALA A 159 -13.76 -9.40 -0.20
C ALA A 159 -12.51 -8.97 0.57
N MET A 160 -11.75 -7.97 0.06
CA MET A 160 -10.58 -7.40 0.72
C MET A 160 -10.96 -6.74 2.06
N GLN A 161 -12.04 -5.97 2.10
CA GLN A 161 -12.50 -5.34 3.34
C GLN A 161 -12.85 -6.39 4.41
N ARG A 162 -13.53 -7.46 4.03
CA ARG A 162 -13.83 -8.58 4.94
C ARG A 162 -12.55 -9.24 5.42
N ARG A 163 -11.65 -9.57 4.50
CA ARG A 163 -10.37 -10.21 4.82
C ARG A 163 -9.53 -9.39 5.78
N LEU A 164 -9.36 -8.10 5.54
CA LEU A 164 -8.58 -7.22 6.40
C LEU A 164 -9.19 -7.13 7.81
N LYS A 165 -10.53 -7.05 7.89
CA LYS A 165 -11.25 -7.00 9.18
C LYS A 165 -11.03 -8.24 10.04
N GLU A 166 -10.90 -9.43 9.45
CA GLU A 166 -10.58 -10.69 10.17
C GLU A 166 -9.25 -10.59 10.93
N PHE A 167 -8.35 -9.70 10.51
CA PHE A 167 -7.03 -9.50 11.12
C PHE A 167 -6.89 -8.14 11.80
N GLY A 168 -7.98 -7.51 12.21
CA GLY A 168 -7.94 -6.23 12.91
C GLY A 168 -7.67 -5.00 12.04
N LEU A 169 -7.52 -5.16 10.71
CA LEU A 169 -7.22 -4.08 9.79
C LEU A 169 -8.48 -3.51 9.13
N THR A 170 -8.46 -2.22 8.85
CA THR A 170 -9.54 -1.54 8.15
C THR A 170 -9.02 -0.71 6.99
N VAL A 171 -9.79 -0.70 5.90
CA VAL A 171 -9.50 0.14 4.74
C VAL A 171 -9.95 1.58 5.02
N HIS A 172 -9.13 2.56 4.68
CA HIS A 172 -9.47 3.96 4.91
C HIS A 172 -10.60 4.40 3.96
N PRO A 173 -11.80 4.76 4.48
CA PRO A 173 -12.99 4.92 3.63
C PRO A 173 -12.89 6.09 2.63
N LYS A 174 -12.21 7.17 3.01
CA LYS A 174 -12.06 8.36 2.16
C LYS A 174 -10.89 8.28 1.17
N LYS A 175 -9.86 7.49 1.47
CA LYS A 175 -8.67 7.37 0.62
C LYS A 175 -8.78 6.17 -0.33
N THR A 176 -9.54 5.14 0.03
CA THR A 176 -9.75 3.98 -0.85
C THR A 176 -10.75 4.30 -1.94
N ARG A 177 -10.30 4.29 -3.18
CA ARG A 177 -11.08 4.71 -4.34
C ARG A 177 -11.04 3.69 -5.45
N LEU A 178 -12.20 3.42 -6.05
CA LEU A 178 -12.31 2.67 -7.30
C LEU A 178 -12.52 3.67 -8.44
N THR A 179 -11.53 3.77 -9.30
CA THR A 179 -11.41 4.80 -10.34
C THR A 179 -11.50 4.17 -11.72
N GLU A 180 -12.29 4.74 -12.63
CA GLU A 180 -12.27 4.35 -14.04
C GLU A 180 -11.02 4.93 -14.69
N PHE A 181 -10.14 4.04 -15.15
CA PHE A 181 -8.80 4.37 -15.60
C PHE A 181 -8.35 3.46 -16.75
N GLY A 182 -7.54 3.96 -17.66
CA GLY A 182 -6.98 3.15 -18.74
C GLY A 182 -7.32 3.71 -20.13
N ARG A 183 -7.06 2.87 -21.16
CA ARG A 183 -7.15 3.31 -22.57
C ARG A 183 -8.54 3.76 -23.00
N PHE A 184 -9.58 3.19 -22.44
CA PHE A 184 -10.98 3.48 -22.81
C PHE A 184 -11.66 4.46 -21.87
N ALA A 185 -11.01 4.89 -20.78
CA ALA A 185 -11.64 5.72 -19.76
C ALA A 185 -12.15 7.06 -20.32
N ALA A 186 -11.43 7.70 -21.24
CA ALA A 186 -11.85 8.95 -21.86
C ALA A 186 -13.14 8.80 -22.69
N GLU A 187 -13.18 7.77 -23.54
CA GLU A 187 -14.32 7.50 -24.43
C GLU A 187 -15.55 7.05 -23.63
N ASN A 188 -15.36 6.13 -22.69
CA ASN A 188 -16.42 5.64 -21.82
C ASN A 188 -17.03 6.76 -20.96
N ARG A 189 -16.23 7.71 -20.51
CA ARG A 189 -16.73 8.86 -19.73
C ARG A 189 -17.43 9.87 -20.60
N ALA A 190 -16.90 10.16 -21.78
CA ALA A 190 -17.51 11.07 -22.75
C ALA A 190 -18.90 10.55 -23.21
N SER A 191 -19.03 9.26 -23.50
CA SER A 191 -20.33 8.65 -23.91
C SER A 191 -21.41 8.75 -22.81
N ARG A 192 -21.01 8.94 -21.56
CA ARG A 192 -21.91 9.10 -20.41
C ARG A 192 -22.03 10.55 -19.93
N GLY A 193 -21.57 11.52 -20.74
CA GLY A 193 -21.59 12.94 -20.38
C GLY A 193 -20.69 13.31 -19.18
N LYS A 194 -19.71 12.44 -18.83
CA LYS A 194 -18.76 12.69 -17.76
C LYS A 194 -17.51 13.39 -18.30
N GLY A 195 -16.90 14.25 -17.52
CA GLY A 195 -15.68 14.96 -17.89
C GLY A 195 -14.45 14.06 -18.07
N LYS A 196 -13.26 14.65 -18.05
CA LYS A 196 -11.96 13.96 -18.22
C LYS A 196 -11.83 12.72 -17.33
N PRO A 197 -11.01 11.73 -17.73
CA PRO A 197 -10.70 10.57 -16.91
C PRO A 197 -10.21 10.97 -15.51
N GLU A 198 -10.59 10.20 -14.52
CA GLU A 198 -10.09 10.39 -13.17
C GLU A 198 -8.61 10.05 -13.08
N THR A 199 -7.99 10.50 -12.02
CA THR A 199 -6.57 10.25 -11.71
C THR A 199 -6.47 9.57 -10.36
N PHE A 200 -5.39 8.83 -10.14
CA PHE A 200 -5.07 8.28 -8.83
C PHE A 200 -3.63 8.61 -8.43
N ASN A 201 -3.35 8.58 -7.14
CA ASN A 201 -2.03 8.87 -6.60
C ASN A 201 -1.36 7.57 -6.12
N PHE A 202 -0.10 7.38 -6.44
CA PHE A 202 0.68 6.26 -5.92
C PHE A 202 2.15 6.66 -5.79
N LEU A 203 2.73 6.39 -4.63
CA LEU A 203 4.15 6.62 -4.31
C LEU A 203 4.65 8.03 -4.68
N GLY A 204 3.84 9.05 -4.41
CA GLY A 204 4.21 10.45 -4.62
C GLY A 204 3.98 10.98 -6.03
N PHE A 205 3.39 10.17 -6.91
CA PHE A 205 3.02 10.58 -8.27
C PHE A 205 1.51 10.50 -8.48
N THR A 206 1.00 11.44 -9.28
CA THR A 206 -0.35 11.39 -9.83
C THR A 206 -0.29 10.70 -11.20
N HIS A 207 -1.08 9.64 -11.35
CA HIS A 207 -1.20 8.86 -12.56
C HIS A 207 -2.39 9.33 -13.39
N ILE A 208 -2.16 9.58 -14.67
CA ILE A 208 -3.13 10.20 -15.59
C ILE A 208 -3.23 9.33 -16.84
N SER A 209 -4.47 9.03 -17.27
CA SER A 209 -4.74 8.43 -18.58
C SER A 209 -4.52 9.47 -19.66
N GLY A 210 -3.50 9.29 -20.49
CA GLY A 210 -3.17 10.16 -21.61
C GLY A 210 -3.17 9.42 -22.95
N LYS A 211 -2.91 10.17 -24.02
CA LYS A 211 -2.64 9.65 -25.36
C LYS A 211 -1.32 10.21 -25.86
N ASP A 212 -0.56 9.39 -26.57
CA ASP A 212 0.63 9.86 -27.31
C ASP A 212 0.24 10.62 -28.59
N ARG A 213 1.24 11.11 -29.33
CA ARG A 213 1.00 11.83 -30.60
C ARG A 213 0.31 10.98 -31.67
N SER A 214 0.39 9.66 -31.56
CA SER A 214 -0.27 8.71 -32.45
C SER A 214 -1.66 8.29 -31.95
N GLY A 215 -2.18 8.90 -30.88
CA GLY A 215 -3.48 8.57 -30.27
C GLY A 215 -3.50 7.32 -29.42
N ARG A 216 -2.36 6.62 -29.22
CA ARG A 216 -2.29 5.41 -28.40
C ARG A 216 -2.29 5.78 -26.91
N PHE A 217 -2.85 4.91 -26.09
CA PHE A 217 -2.86 5.08 -24.65
C PHE A 217 -1.44 5.21 -24.09
N MET A 218 -1.24 6.22 -23.25
CA MET A 218 -0.01 6.45 -22.51
C MET A 218 -0.32 6.76 -21.06
N LEU A 219 0.39 6.13 -20.14
CA LEU A 219 0.35 6.48 -18.73
C LEU A 219 1.28 7.67 -18.45
N ILE A 220 0.71 8.78 -18.03
CA ILE A 220 1.46 9.98 -17.64
C ILE A 220 1.62 9.96 -16.12
N ARG A 221 2.86 10.08 -15.64
CA ARG A 221 3.20 10.25 -14.22
C ARG A 221 3.64 11.69 -13.97
N LYS A 222 2.99 12.38 -13.06
CA LYS A 222 3.37 13.72 -12.60
C LYS A 222 3.62 13.70 -11.10
N THR A 223 4.66 14.38 -10.64
CA THR A 223 4.87 14.59 -9.20
C THR A 223 3.63 15.24 -8.60
N ARG A 224 3.18 14.74 -7.45
CA ARG A 224 2.05 15.31 -6.74
C ARG A 224 2.30 16.79 -6.43
N ARG A 225 1.28 17.61 -6.69
CA ARG A 225 1.37 19.08 -6.55
C ARG A 225 1.73 19.50 -5.12
N ASP A 226 1.16 18.86 -4.13
CA ASP A 226 1.44 19.13 -2.71
C ASP A 226 2.91 18.87 -2.35
N ARG A 227 3.48 17.73 -2.78
CA ARG A 227 4.90 17.43 -2.56
C ARG A 227 5.81 18.43 -3.29
N MET A 228 5.50 18.73 -4.53
CA MET A 228 6.28 19.71 -5.32
C MET A 228 6.28 21.08 -4.64
N THR A 229 5.10 21.56 -4.21
CA THR A 229 4.96 22.83 -3.50
C THR A 229 5.72 22.85 -2.18
N ALA A 230 5.66 21.77 -1.39
CA ALA A 230 6.39 21.64 -0.13
C ALA A 230 7.91 21.67 -0.36
N THR A 231 8.41 20.93 -1.35
CA THR A 231 9.85 20.91 -1.69
C THR A 231 10.33 22.28 -2.16
N LEU A 232 9.59 22.95 -3.06
CA LEU A 232 9.94 24.30 -3.53
C LEU A 232 9.94 25.31 -2.39
N LYS A 233 8.99 25.21 -1.45
CA LYS A 233 8.96 26.06 -0.26
C LYS A 233 10.18 25.80 0.63
N ALA A 234 10.52 24.55 0.90
CA ALA A 234 11.70 24.21 1.70
C ALA A 234 13.01 24.72 1.08
N ILE A 235 13.16 24.59 -0.23
CA ILE A 235 14.32 25.15 -0.96
C ILE A 235 14.36 26.67 -0.82
N LYS A 236 13.24 27.37 -1.05
CA LYS A 236 13.14 28.82 -0.91
C LYS A 236 13.51 29.29 0.50
N ASP A 237 12.98 28.63 1.51
CA ASP A 237 13.24 28.97 2.92
C ASP A 237 14.71 28.66 3.30
N GLY A 238 15.29 27.57 2.77
CA GLY A 238 16.71 27.25 2.93
C GLY A 238 17.65 28.27 2.27
N LEU A 239 17.30 28.77 1.09
CA LEU A 239 18.05 29.83 0.41
C LEU A 239 17.96 31.15 1.18
N ARG A 240 16.77 31.52 1.69
CA ARG A 240 16.60 32.74 2.46
C ARG A 240 17.39 32.76 3.78
N LYS A 241 17.65 31.60 4.39
CA LYS A 241 18.46 31.51 5.63
C LYS A 241 19.97 31.64 5.37
N ARG A 242 20.42 31.54 4.13
CA ARG A 242 21.83 31.61 3.75
C ARG A 242 22.23 32.98 3.20
N TRP A 243 21.25 33.85 3.03
CA TRP A 243 21.37 35.27 2.70
C TRP A 243 21.02 36.12 3.92
#